data_9231265cfcf28e59e93f0b091e341f5b
#
_entry.id   9231265cfcf28e59e93f0b091e341f5b
#
_cell.length_a   1.000
_cell.length_b   1.000
_cell.length_c   1.000
_cell.angle_alpha   90.00
_cell.angle_beta   90.00
_cell.angle_gamma   90.00
#
_symmetry.space_group_name_H-M   'P 1'
#
loop_
_entity.id
_entity.type
_entity.pdbx_description
1 polymer ?
#
loop_
_entity_poly.entity_id
_entity_poly.type
_entity_poly.pdbx_seq_one_letter_code
_entity_poly.pdbx_strand_id
1 'polypeptide(L)'
;MKKIFVVALSLLLALSLFAQGSSETSSTKKVEDTLDVYSIMPEKYATQVFEQFTKDTGIKVNFVRLSSGEALSRLIAEKDNPQVDCLWGGPSDTYDAGIKEGIFAQYEPKEASAIPLNYQSPDHYWTGIGLIPLCFLTNTDFLKKNNLEAPQSWYDLLDPAYANGLQMADARTSGTATERLYAMVLGLGEDEAFRVQKEMNKNVQLYTKSGAGGALPIANGQASSGIFYLVDALDIVLQGYPLVISYPKEGVTYGVEGSGIVNGCKHPEAAKALMDWASSKALGELMMANNICYVPTRPDIAVTLDALDMSKIPLIESSSAWKGENRARFVEKWENEVISNN
;
A
#
# COMPACT_ATOMS: atom_id res chain seq x y z
N MET A 1 20.82 -63.38 -55.46
CA MET A 1 20.87 -61.96 -55.25
C MET A 1 19.71 -61.39 -54.35
N LYS A 2 18.59 -62.07 -54.17
CA LYS A 2 17.47 -61.60 -53.34
C LYS A 2 17.61 -61.83 -51.84
N LYS A 3 18.53 -62.72 -51.39
CA LYS A 3 18.73 -63.00 -49.93
C LYS A 3 19.75 -62.09 -49.23
N ILE A 4 20.60 -61.38 -49.96
CA ILE A 4 21.60 -60.46 -49.40
C ILE A 4 20.98 -59.09 -49.11
N PHE A 5 19.92 -58.70 -49.81
CA PHE A 5 19.23 -57.44 -49.61
C PHE A 5 18.34 -57.38 -48.33
N VAL A 6 17.87 -58.52 -47.85
CA VAL A 6 17.01 -58.61 -46.67
C VAL A 6 17.84 -58.54 -45.39
N VAL A 7 19.09 -59.02 -45.40
CA VAL A 7 19.97 -58.95 -44.22
C VAL A 7 20.57 -57.54 -44.03
N ALA A 8 20.80 -56.80 -45.13
CA ALA A 8 21.29 -55.42 -45.05
C ALA A 8 20.22 -54.46 -44.56
N LEU A 9 18.92 -54.72 -44.83
CA LEU A 9 17.84 -53.87 -44.40
C LEU A 9 17.48 -54.08 -42.89
N SER A 10 17.71 -55.32 -42.38
CA SER A 10 17.50 -55.59 -40.94
C SER A 10 18.63 -55.10 -40.06
N LEU A 11 19.87 -54.91 -40.57
CA LEU A 11 20.95 -54.27 -39.82
C LEU A 11 20.82 -52.72 -39.74
N LEU A 12 20.21 -52.09 -40.74
CA LEU A 12 19.94 -50.67 -40.74
C LEU A 12 18.80 -50.27 -39.81
N LEU A 13 17.82 -51.14 -39.54
CA LEU A 13 16.77 -50.92 -38.55
C LEU A 13 17.22 -51.13 -37.09
N ALA A 14 18.26 -51.92 -36.85
CA ALA A 14 18.80 -52.18 -35.53
C ALA A 14 19.71 -51.01 -35.00
N LEU A 15 20.30 -50.23 -35.92
CA LEU A 15 21.14 -49.06 -35.54
C LEU A 15 20.35 -47.80 -35.28
N SER A 16 19.05 -47.74 -35.63
CA SER A 16 18.18 -46.60 -35.34
C SER A 16 17.52 -46.63 -33.94
N LEU A 17 17.66 -47.74 -33.19
CA LEU A 17 17.08 -47.91 -31.86
C LEU A 17 18.05 -47.59 -30.72
N PHE A 18 19.32 -47.27 -30.99
CA PHE A 18 20.31 -46.87 -29.97
C PHE A 18 20.67 -45.39 -30.03
N ALA A 19 20.03 -44.58 -30.90
CA ALA A 19 20.21 -43.14 -30.95
C ALA A 19 19.10 -42.35 -30.22
N GLN A 20 18.33 -43.02 -29.36
CA GLN A 20 17.52 -42.33 -28.34
C GLN A 20 18.37 -42.16 -27.08
N GLY A 21 19.47 -41.43 -27.27
CA GLY A 21 20.11 -40.73 -26.16
C GLY A 21 19.07 -39.87 -25.53
N SER A 22 18.79 -40.11 -24.25
CA SER A 22 18.08 -39.22 -23.38
C SER A 22 18.65 -37.80 -23.56
N SER A 23 18.02 -37.00 -24.41
CA SER A 23 18.07 -35.55 -24.19
C SER A 23 17.35 -35.33 -22.87
N GLU A 24 18.09 -35.39 -21.76
CA GLU A 24 17.75 -34.60 -20.61
C GLU A 24 17.66 -33.16 -21.14
N THR A 25 16.46 -32.77 -21.49
CA THR A 25 16.08 -31.38 -21.54
C THR A 25 16.26 -30.89 -20.12
N SER A 26 17.50 -30.47 -19.77
CA SER A 26 17.65 -29.52 -18.70
C SER A 26 16.81 -28.34 -19.15
N SER A 27 15.59 -28.27 -18.65
CA SER A 27 14.82 -27.03 -18.70
C SER A 27 15.67 -26.03 -17.90
N THR A 28 16.51 -25.28 -18.58
CA THR A 28 17.07 -24.06 -18.03
C THR A 28 15.85 -23.27 -17.63
N LYS A 29 15.55 -23.25 -16.33
CA LYS A 29 14.47 -22.44 -15.73
C LYS A 29 14.74 -21.05 -16.29
N LYS A 30 13.83 -20.53 -17.13
CA LYS A 30 13.98 -19.21 -17.74
C LYS A 30 14.18 -18.25 -16.58
N VAL A 31 15.29 -17.53 -16.56
CA VAL A 31 15.52 -16.52 -15.54
C VAL A 31 14.43 -15.47 -15.74
N GLU A 32 13.61 -15.26 -14.72
CA GLU A 32 12.58 -14.23 -14.73
C GLU A 32 13.29 -12.90 -14.50
N ASP A 33 13.27 -12.03 -15.52
CA ASP A 33 13.98 -10.75 -15.54
C ASP A 33 13.03 -9.53 -15.53
N THR A 34 11.72 -9.80 -15.44
CA THR A 34 10.66 -8.78 -15.40
C THR A 34 9.63 -9.11 -14.33
N LEU A 35 8.98 -8.07 -13.82
CA LEU A 35 7.93 -8.14 -12.81
C LEU A 35 6.86 -7.09 -13.10
N ASP A 36 5.59 -7.48 -13.09
CA ASP A 36 4.46 -6.57 -13.25
C ASP A 36 3.78 -6.34 -11.89
N VAL A 37 3.53 -5.07 -11.51
CA VAL A 37 3.10 -4.68 -10.16
C VAL A 37 1.95 -3.69 -10.21
N TYR A 38 0.92 -3.90 -9.38
CA TYR A 38 0.03 -2.82 -8.96
C TYR A 38 0.62 -2.16 -7.72
N SER A 39 0.87 -0.85 -7.81
CA SER A 39 1.42 -0.07 -6.72
C SER A 39 0.38 0.89 -6.14
N ILE A 40 0.19 0.84 -4.83
CA ILE A 40 -0.61 1.83 -4.09
C ILE A 40 0.31 2.96 -3.57
N MET A 41 1.59 2.66 -3.39
CA MET A 41 2.61 3.65 -3.04
C MET A 41 2.59 4.84 -4.03
N PRO A 42 2.78 6.10 -3.58
CA PRO A 42 2.91 7.24 -4.49
C PRO A 42 3.94 7.00 -5.59
N GLU A 43 3.61 7.35 -6.83
CA GLU A 43 4.41 7.04 -8.03
C GLU A 43 5.88 7.48 -7.90
N LYS A 44 6.11 8.68 -7.35
CA LYS A 44 7.44 9.23 -7.08
C LYS A 44 8.31 8.27 -6.24
N TYR A 45 7.72 7.68 -5.20
CA TYR A 45 8.44 6.77 -4.31
C TYR A 45 8.54 5.36 -4.88
N ALA A 46 7.47 4.86 -5.51
CA ALA A 46 7.50 3.57 -6.20
C ALA A 46 8.59 3.52 -7.27
N THR A 47 8.75 4.60 -8.05
CA THR A 47 9.82 4.71 -9.05
C THR A 47 11.20 4.54 -8.43
N GLN A 48 11.50 5.27 -7.34
CA GLN A 48 12.80 5.18 -6.66
C GLN A 48 13.06 3.78 -6.09
N VAL A 49 12.04 3.17 -5.49
CA VAL A 49 12.11 1.83 -4.91
C VAL A 49 12.38 0.78 -6.00
N PHE A 50 11.62 0.80 -7.08
CA PHE A 50 11.75 -0.21 -8.14
C PHE A 50 13.00 -0.01 -9.00
N GLU A 51 13.48 1.23 -9.17
CA GLU A 51 14.78 1.48 -9.79
C GLU A 51 15.94 0.91 -8.95
N GLN A 52 15.87 1.07 -7.62
CA GLN A 52 16.90 0.50 -6.75
C GLN A 52 16.83 -1.03 -6.73
N PHE A 53 15.64 -1.61 -6.61
CA PHE A 53 15.46 -3.06 -6.72
C PHE A 53 16.03 -3.61 -8.04
N THR A 54 15.77 -2.92 -9.16
CA THR A 54 16.31 -3.31 -10.47
C THR A 54 17.85 -3.24 -10.50
N LYS A 55 18.45 -2.21 -9.89
CA LYS A 55 19.92 -2.11 -9.78
C LYS A 55 20.52 -3.26 -8.98
N ASP A 56 19.85 -3.64 -7.89
CA ASP A 56 20.36 -4.66 -6.96
C ASP A 56 20.19 -6.08 -7.48
N THR A 57 19.16 -6.33 -8.31
CA THR A 57 18.77 -7.70 -8.70
C THR A 57 18.83 -7.98 -10.20
N GLY A 58 18.83 -6.94 -11.03
CA GLY A 58 18.70 -7.05 -12.48
C GLY A 58 17.27 -7.28 -12.97
N ILE A 59 16.28 -7.44 -12.07
CA ILE A 59 14.87 -7.66 -12.42
C ILE A 59 14.20 -6.30 -12.68
N LYS A 60 13.63 -6.12 -13.86
CA LYS A 60 12.91 -4.90 -14.24
C LYS A 60 11.49 -4.93 -13.71
N VAL A 61 11.01 -3.81 -13.16
CA VAL A 61 9.64 -3.68 -12.66
C VAL A 61 8.84 -2.74 -13.55
N ASN A 62 7.73 -3.25 -14.09
CA ASN A 62 6.67 -2.45 -14.68
C ASN A 62 5.59 -2.25 -13.62
N PHE A 63 5.11 -1.04 -13.42
CA PHE A 63 4.06 -0.83 -12.44
C PHE A 63 2.96 0.12 -12.91
N VAL A 64 1.77 -0.08 -12.36
CA VAL A 64 0.63 0.83 -12.52
C VAL A 64 0.24 1.32 -11.12
N ARG A 65 0.20 2.63 -10.94
CA ARG A 65 -0.24 3.26 -9.69
C ARG A 65 -1.77 3.27 -9.61
N LEU A 66 -2.32 2.72 -8.52
CA LEU A 66 -3.74 2.66 -8.22
C LEU A 66 -4.01 3.12 -6.77
N SER A 67 -5.25 3.49 -6.46
CA SER A 67 -5.71 3.61 -5.07
C SER A 67 -6.05 2.23 -4.50
N SER A 68 -6.12 2.11 -3.15
CA SER A 68 -6.31 0.80 -2.48
C SER A 68 -7.58 0.08 -2.93
N GLY A 69 -8.70 0.81 -3.03
CA GLY A 69 -9.97 0.24 -3.46
C GLY A 69 -9.96 -0.17 -4.93
N GLU A 70 -9.30 0.60 -5.80
CA GLU A 70 -9.15 0.25 -7.22
C GLU A 70 -8.27 -0.98 -7.41
N ALA A 71 -7.13 -1.04 -6.71
CA ALA A 71 -6.22 -2.17 -6.78
C ALA A 71 -6.94 -3.46 -6.34
N LEU A 72 -7.64 -3.43 -5.21
CA LEU A 72 -8.38 -4.59 -4.72
C LEU A 72 -9.47 -5.02 -5.70
N SER A 73 -10.31 -4.09 -6.18
CA SER A 73 -11.38 -4.39 -7.13
C SER A 73 -10.85 -4.98 -8.43
N ARG A 74 -9.71 -4.47 -8.91
CA ARG A 74 -9.07 -4.95 -10.12
C ARG A 74 -8.46 -6.33 -9.96
N LEU A 75 -7.76 -6.58 -8.85
CA LEU A 75 -7.22 -7.90 -8.51
C LEU A 75 -8.34 -8.95 -8.39
N ILE A 76 -9.47 -8.62 -7.78
CA ILE A 76 -10.65 -9.52 -7.70
C ILE A 76 -11.19 -9.83 -9.10
N ALA A 77 -11.31 -8.84 -9.96
CA ALA A 77 -11.81 -9.03 -11.32
C ALA A 77 -10.85 -9.87 -12.19
N GLU A 78 -9.56 -9.84 -11.89
CA GLU A 78 -8.50 -10.52 -12.64
C GLU A 78 -8.05 -11.85 -12.01
N LYS A 79 -8.66 -12.31 -10.91
CA LYS A 79 -8.16 -13.42 -10.09
C LYS A 79 -7.98 -14.75 -10.85
N ASP A 80 -8.81 -15.01 -11.86
CA ASP A 80 -8.72 -16.22 -12.68
C ASP A 80 -7.67 -16.12 -13.81
N ASN A 81 -7.18 -14.91 -14.07
CA ASN A 81 -6.12 -14.63 -15.05
C ASN A 81 -5.33 -13.38 -14.60
N PRO A 82 -4.46 -13.50 -13.60
CA PRO A 82 -3.72 -12.38 -13.04
C PRO A 82 -2.90 -11.61 -14.09
N GLN A 83 -3.03 -10.29 -14.06
CA GLN A 83 -2.31 -9.40 -14.97
C GLN A 83 -1.02 -8.87 -14.36
N VAL A 84 -0.87 -9.02 -13.03
CA VAL A 84 0.32 -8.59 -12.28
C VAL A 84 0.81 -9.70 -11.36
N ASP A 85 2.06 -9.58 -10.93
CA ASP A 85 2.73 -10.55 -10.08
C ASP A 85 2.63 -10.18 -8.60
N CYS A 86 2.59 -8.86 -8.29
CA CYS A 86 2.56 -8.36 -6.93
C CYS A 86 1.59 -7.20 -6.75
N LEU A 87 1.09 -7.08 -5.52
CA LEU A 87 0.57 -5.82 -4.98
C LEU A 87 1.65 -5.20 -4.09
N TRP A 88 1.93 -3.90 -4.26
CA TRP A 88 2.94 -3.16 -3.54
C TRP A 88 2.36 -1.91 -2.88
N GLY A 89 2.58 -1.75 -1.59
CA GLY A 89 2.06 -0.61 -0.83
C GLY A 89 0.58 -0.74 -0.51
N GLY A 90 0.06 0.26 0.16
CA GLY A 90 -1.30 0.29 0.67
C GLY A 90 -1.49 -0.46 1.98
N PRO A 91 -2.51 -0.08 2.75
CA PRO A 91 -2.69 -0.58 4.09
C PRO A 91 -3.08 -2.06 4.11
N SER A 92 -2.62 -2.77 5.15
CA SER A 92 -2.77 -4.22 5.33
C SER A 92 -4.21 -4.74 5.26
N ASP A 93 -5.21 -3.95 5.63
CA ASP A 93 -6.62 -4.31 5.50
C ASP A 93 -7.06 -4.54 4.04
N THR A 94 -6.35 -3.95 3.07
CA THR A 94 -6.55 -4.22 1.64
C THR A 94 -6.11 -5.64 1.30
N TYR A 95 -4.99 -6.08 1.87
CA TYR A 95 -4.50 -7.46 1.71
C TYR A 95 -5.40 -8.45 2.42
N ASP A 96 -5.81 -8.15 3.67
CA ASP A 96 -6.70 -9.01 4.45
C ASP A 96 -8.07 -9.20 3.76
N ALA A 97 -8.57 -8.16 3.08
CA ALA A 97 -9.76 -8.29 2.23
C ALA A 97 -9.49 -9.18 1.00
N GLY A 98 -8.33 -9.03 0.35
CA GLY A 98 -7.93 -9.84 -0.80
C GLY A 98 -7.66 -11.30 -0.46
N ILE A 99 -7.17 -11.61 0.75
CA ILE A 99 -6.99 -12.99 1.25
C ILE A 99 -8.31 -13.74 1.26
N LYS A 100 -9.40 -13.11 1.72
CA LYS A 100 -10.74 -13.71 1.73
C LYS A 100 -11.24 -14.08 0.33
N GLU A 101 -10.75 -13.39 -0.70
CA GLU A 101 -11.06 -13.64 -2.12
C GLU A 101 -10.08 -14.58 -2.81
N GLY A 102 -9.04 -15.08 -2.10
CA GLY A 102 -8.02 -15.98 -2.64
C GLY A 102 -7.01 -15.30 -3.59
N ILE A 103 -6.82 -13.98 -3.44
CA ILE A 103 -5.97 -13.15 -4.32
C ILE A 103 -4.48 -13.41 -4.11
N PHE A 104 -4.06 -13.67 -2.88
CA PHE A 104 -2.63 -13.70 -2.54
C PHE A 104 -2.11 -15.12 -2.34
N ALA A 105 -0.85 -15.32 -2.72
CA ALA A 105 -0.07 -16.54 -2.44
C ALA A 105 0.70 -16.37 -1.12
N GLN A 106 0.89 -17.47 -0.41
CA GLN A 106 1.73 -17.50 0.80
C GLN A 106 3.20 -17.51 0.41
N TYR A 107 3.97 -16.64 1.03
CA TYR A 107 5.42 -16.63 0.92
C TYR A 107 6.06 -15.97 2.14
N GLU A 108 6.91 -16.71 2.84
CA GLU A 108 7.73 -16.18 3.92
C GLU A 108 9.04 -15.62 3.36
N PRO A 109 9.25 -14.28 3.35
CA PRO A 109 10.51 -13.69 2.90
C PRO A 109 11.68 -14.10 3.80
N LYS A 110 12.90 -14.16 3.24
CA LYS A 110 14.11 -14.63 3.93
C LYS A 110 14.42 -13.90 5.24
N GLU A 111 14.12 -12.61 5.30
CA GLU A 111 14.34 -11.79 6.49
C GLU A 111 13.05 -11.38 7.21
N ALA A 112 11.93 -12.11 6.98
CA ALA A 112 10.66 -11.83 7.63
C ALA A 112 10.76 -11.79 9.16
N SER A 113 11.62 -12.63 9.77
CA SER A 113 11.85 -12.66 11.22
C SER A 113 12.42 -11.35 11.79
N ALA A 114 12.99 -10.47 10.96
CA ALA A 114 13.47 -9.16 11.39
C ALA A 114 12.33 -8.09 11.44
N ILE A 115 11.14 -8.43 10.94
CA ILE A 115 9.96 -7.57 10.96
C ILE A 115 9.04 -8.07 12.08
N PRO A 116 8.56 -7.20 12.99
CA PRO A 116 7.62 -7.58 14.04
C PRO A 116 6.37 -8.26 13.52
N LEU A 117 5.87 -9.27 14.23
CA LEU A 117 4.72 -10.09 13.80
C LEU A 117 3.43 -9.28 13.57
N ASN A 118 3.24 -8.17 14.29
CA ASN A 118 2.10 -7.28 14.07
C ASN A 118 2.18 -6.47 12.77
N TYR A 119 3.30 -6.54 12.04
CA TYR A 119 3.51 -5.90 10.75
C TYR A 119 3.58 -6.90 9.59
N GLN A 120 3.03 -8.08 9.75
CA GLN A 120 2.95 -9.11 8.71
C GLN A 120 1.72 -10.00 8.90
N SER A 121 1.28 -10.65 7.82
CA SER A 121 0.22 -11.64 7.90
C SER A 121 0.71 -12.86 8.69
N PRO A 122 -0.09 -13.41 9.64
CA PRO A 122 0.27 -14.62 10.36
C PRO A 122 0.60 -15.81 9.45
N ASP A 123 -0.05 -15.89 8.29
CA ASP A 123 0.11 -16.96 7.31
C ASP A 123 0.97 -16.53 6.09
N HIS A 124 1.76 -15.47 6.22
CA HIS A 124 2.69 -14.96 5.21
C HIS A 124 2.07 -14.62 3.84
N TYR A 125 0.82 -14.13 3.81
CA TYR A 125 0.21 -13.60 2.59
C TYR A 125 0.68 -12.19 2.22
N TRP A 126 1.13 -11.41 3.22
CA TRP A 126 1.73 -10.10 3.03
C TRP A 126 2.76 -9.81 4.13
N THR A 127 3.71 -8.97 3.80
CA THR A 127 4.74 -8.45 4.72
C THR A 127 4.74 -6.94 4.68
N GLY A 128 4.84 -6.31 5.85
CA GLY A 128 4.87 -4.86 5.98
C GLY A 128 6.19 -4.26 5.50
N ILE A 129 6.10 -3.20 4.71
CA ILE A 129 7.22 -2.45 4.16
C ILE A 129 7.40 -1.07 4.78
N GLY A 130 6.40 -0.56 5.49
CA GLY A 130 6.44 0.73 6.17
C GLY A 130 5.19 0.99 6.99
N LEU A 131 5.26 1.94 7.93
CA LEU A 131 4.12 2.39 8.72
C LEU A 131 3.73 3.79 8.30
N ILE A 132 2.42 4.05 8.25
CA ILE A 132 1.85 5.32 7.78
C ILE A 132 0.75 5.79 8.74
N PRO A 133 1.08 6.55 9.79
CA PRO A 133 0.09 7.13 10.68
C PRO A 133 -0.74 8.21 9.96
N LEU A 134 -1.98 8.43 10.44
CA LEU A 134 -2.80 9.55 10.00
C LEU A 134 -2.36 10.85 10.67
N CYS A 135 -2.64 11.96 10.00
CA CYS A 135 -2.46 13.30 10.52
C CYS A 135 -3.45 14.29 9.88
N PHE A 136 -3.54 15.48 10.46
CA PHE A 136 -4.10 16.66 9.81
C PHE A 136 -2.98 17.41 9.08
N LEU A 137 -3.31 17.96 7.91
CA LEU A 137 -2.48 18.89 7.16
C LEU A 137 -3.26 20.18 6.99
N THR A 138 -2.73 21.29 7.45
CA THR A 138 -3.45 22.58 7.43
C THR A 138 -2.56 23.69 6.87
N ASN A 139 -3.14 24.57 6.06
CA ASN A 139 -2.44 25.73 5.51
C ASN A 139 -2.29 26.80 6.61
N THR A 140 -1.04 27.22 6.87
CA THR A 140 -0.73 28.18 7.96
C THR A 140 -1.20 29.61 7.68
N ASP A 141 -1.34 29.99 6.41
CA ASP A 141 -1.87 31.32 6.06
C ASP A 141 -3.39 31.37 6.26
N PHE A 142 -4.09 30.26 6.01
CA PHE A 142 -5.49 30.09 6.39
C PHE A 142 -5.68 30.25 7.91
N LEU A 143 -4.86 29.60 8.71
CA LEU A 143 -4.92 29.70 10.18
C LEU A 143 -4.73 31.14 10.65
N LYS A 144 -3.69 31.81 10.17
CA LYS A 144 -3.42 33.23 10.50
C LYS A 144 -4.57 34.13 10.11
N LYS A 145 -5.11 33.97 8.90
CA LYS A 145 -6.22 34.81 8.38
C LYS A 145 -7.49 34.69 9.24
N ASN A 146 -7.75 33.50 9.80
CA ASN A 146 -8.95 33.22 10.58
C ASN A 146 -8.70 33.24 12.07
N ASN A 147 -7.49 33.59 12.53
CA ASN A 147 -7.06 33.60 13.93
C ASN A 147 -7.33 32.25 14.62
N LEU A 148 -6.95 31.14 13.93
CA LEU A 148 -7.10 29.78 14.39
C LEU A 148 -5.74 29.17 14.72
N GLU A 149 -5.74 28.26 15.69
CA GLU A 149 -4.63 27.32 15.91
C GLU A 149 -4.76 26.10 14.99
N ALA A 150 -3.66 25.35 14.81
CA ALA A 150 -3.70 24.09 14.10
C ALA A 150 -4.66 23.11 14.81
N PRO A 151 -5.51 22.37 14.07
CA PRO A 151 -6.50 21.49 14.69
C PRO A 151 -5.82 20.39 15.51
N GLN A 152 -6.31 20.15 16.73
CA GLN A 152 -5.84 19.15 17.68
C GLN A 152 -6.95 18.23 18.18
N SER A 153 -8.08 18.25 17.50
CA SER A 153 -9.23 17.39 17.77
C SER A 153 -10.00 17.15 16.47
N TRP A 154 -10.64 16.00 16.35
CA TRP A 154 -11.62 15.75 15.28
C TRP A 154 -12.73 16.79 15.25
N TYR A 155 -13.09 17.35 16.43
CA TYR A 155 -14.11 18.37 16.56
C TYR A 155 -13.68 19.74 16.03
N ASP A 156 -12.37 20.05 16.01
CA ASP A 156 -11.89 21.34 15.52
C ASP A 156 -12.18 21.53 14.02
N LEU A 157 -12.25 20.43 13.26
CA LEU A 157 -12.61 20.47 11.84
C LEU A 157 -14.11 20.73 11.58
N LEU A 158 -14.91 20.83 12.63
CA LEU A 158 -16.33 21.22 12.56
C LEU A 158 -16.51 22.75 12.58
N ASP A 159 -15.46 23.52 12.92
CA ASP A 159 -15.54 24.99 12.96
C ASP A 159 -16.02 25.54 11.60
N PRO A 160 -17.00 26.45 11.57
CA PRO A 160 -17.50 27.08 10.35
C PRO A 160 -16.43 27.76 9.48
N ALA A 161 -15.28 28.14 10.06
CA ALA A 161 -14.17 28.70 9.29
C ALA A 161 -13.65 27.72 8.23
N TYR A 162 -13.79 26.41 8.42
CA TYR A 162 -13.41 25.38 7.46
C TYR A 162 -14.46 25.14 6.37
N ALA A 163 -15.59 25.86 6.36
CA ALA A 163 -16.67 25.65 5.40
C ALA A 163 -16.17 25.66 3.94
N ASN A 164 -16.51 24.60 3.18
CA ASN A 164 -16.03 24.38 1.81
C ASN A 164 -14.50 24.47 1.66
N GLY A 165 -13.76 24.01 2.68
CA GLY A 165 -12.29 24.10 2.72
C GLY A 165 -11.58 22.79 3.05
N LEU A 166 -12.30 21.73 3.44
CA LEU A 166 -11.68 20.46 3.77
C LEU A 166 -11.47 19.60 2.52
N GLN A 167 -10.26 19.07 2.38
CA GLN A 167 -9.93 18.02 1.42
C GLN A 167 -9.91 16.67 2.14
N MET A 168 -10.72 15.75 1.70
CA MET A 168 -10.81 14.41 2.28
C MET A 168 -10.80 13.36 1.19
N ALA A 169 -10.35 12.15 1.52
CA ALA A 169 -10.44 11.04 0.59
C ALA A 169 -11.79 10.31 0.71
N ASP A 170 -12.26 9.76 -0.41
CA ASP A 170 -13.48 8.94 -0.50
C ASP A 170 -13.22 7.53 0.08
N ALA A 171 -14.04 7.09 1.03
CA ALA A 171 -13.84 5.82 1.71
C ALA A 171 -14.07 4.59 0.79
N ARG A 172 -14.78 4.74 -0.31
CA ARG A 172 -15.01 3.67 -1.30
C ARG A 172 -13.75 3.33 -2.08
N THR A 173 -12.81 4.26 -2.21
CA THR A 173 -11.65 4.13 -3.10
C THR A 173 -10.31 4.26 -2.39
N SER A 174 -10.25 4.90 -1.22
CA SER A 174 -9.00 5.29 -0.54
C SER A 174 -8.77 4.58 0.79
N GLY A 175 -7.58 4.00 0.96
CA GLY A 175 -7.11 3.46 2.24
C GLY A 175 -6.96 4.53 3.33
N THR A 176 -6.56 5.76 2.98
CA THR A 176 -6.52 6.89 3.93
C THR A 176 -7.89 7.18 4.53
N ALA A 177 -8.93 7.10 3.70
CA ALA A 177 -10.28 7.33 4.17
C ALA A 177 -10.80 6.20 5.07
N THR A 178 -10.51 4.94 4.75
CA THR A 178 -10.85 3.82 5.64
C THR A 178 -10.08 3.91 6.95
N GLU A 179 -8.80 4.29 6.93
CA GLU A 179 -8.00 4.50 8.14
C GLU A 179 -8.58 5.60 9.03
N ARG A 180 -9.09 6.70 8.43
CA ARG A 180 -9.84 7.74 9.16
C ARG A 180 -11.09 7.18 9.86
N LEU A 181 -11.85 6.31 9.17
CA LEU A 181 -13.02 5.65 9.80
C LEU A 181 -12.59 4.87 11.04
N TYR A 182 -11.52 4.08 10.93
CA TYR A 182 -10.98 3.30 12.05
C TYR A 182 -10.53 4.19 13.20
N ALA A 183 -9.73 5.22 12.93
CA ALA A 183 -9.21 6.14 13.93
C ALA A 183 -10.35 6.82 14.70
N MET A 184 -11.36 7.33 13.99
CA MET A 184 -12.49 8.00 14.62
C MET A 184 -13.36 7.04 15.43
N VAL A 185 -13.62 5.83 14.91
CA VAL A 185 -14.42 4.81 15.63
C VAL A 185 -13.72 4.37 16.91
N LEU A 186 -12.41 4.14 16.86
CA LEU A 186 -11.63 3.73 18.03
C LEU A 186 -11.43 4.86 19.05
N GLY A 187 -11.26 6.10 18.58
CA GLY A 187 -11.05 7.27 19.45
C GLY A 187 -12.31 7.86 20.05
N LEU A 188 -13.45 7.79 19.35
CA LEU A 188 -14.70 8.45 19.76
C LEU A 188 -15.84 7.46 20.10
N GLY A 189 -15.70 6.20 19.70
CA GLY A 189 -16.82 5.26 19.62
C GLY A 189 -17.62 5.41 18.31
N GLU A 190 -18.28 4.34 17.87
CA GLU A 190 -18.85 4.26 16.53
C GLU A 190 -19.93 5.35 16.26
N ASP A 191 -20.91 5.48 17.14
CA ASP A 191 -22.02 6.42 16.92
C ASP A 191 -21.55 7.85 16.85
N GLU A 192 -20.64 8.22 17.75
CA GLU A 192 -20.08 9.57 17.79
C GLU A 192 -19.16 9.85 16.59
N ALA A 193 -18.37 8.87 16.17
CA ALA A 193 -17.53 8.97 14.99
C ALA A 193 -18.34 9.29 13.72
N PHE A 194 -19.43 8.58 13.50
CA PHE A 194 -20.30 8.83 12.34
C PHE A 194 -21.09 10.14 12.46
N ARG A 195 -21.49 10.52 13.67
CA ARG A 195 -22.10 11.84 13.91
C ARG A 195 -21.12 12.97 13.56
N VAL A 196 -19.87 12.91 14.06
CA VAL A 196 -18.84 13.90 13.78
C VAL A 196 -18.51 13.94 12.28
N GLN A 197 -18.40 12.81 11.61
CA GLN A 197 -18.14 12.76 10.17
C GLN A 197 -19.29 13.38 9.35
N LYS A 198 -20.55 13.17 9.75
CA LYS A 198 -21.69 13.81 9.12
C LYS A 198 -21.66 15.33 9.27
N GLU A 199 -21.31 15.84 10.44
CA GLU A 199 -21.13 17.28 10.64
C GLU A 199 -19.93 17.83 9.85
N MET A 200 -18.79 17.14 9.88
CA MET A 200 -17.58 17.50 9.13
C MET A 200 -17.82 17.54 7.61
N ASN A 201 -18.72 16.69 7.10
CA ASN A 201 -19.09 16.65 5.69
C ASN A 201 -19.63 18.00 5.17
N LYS A 202 -20.23 18.82 6.02
CA LYS A 202 -20.70 20.18 5.66
C LYS A 202 -19.53 21.12 5.30
N ASN A 203 -18.33 20.85 5.82
CA ASN A 203 -17.13 21.64 5.58
C ASN A 203 -16.28 21.09 4.42
N VAL A 204 -16.62 19.89 3.89
CA VAL A 204 -15.84 19.27 2.82
C VAL A 204 -16.02 20.01 1.50
N GLN A 205 -14.90 20.39 0.89
CA GLN A 205 -14.85 20.96 -0.45
C GLN A 205 -14.87 19.86 -1.51
N LEU A 206 -14.08 18.79 -1.29
CA LEU A 206 -13.93 17.71 -2.25
C LEU A 206 -13.55 16.41 -1.57
N TYR A 207 -14.20 15.32 -2.00
CA TYR A 207 -13.74 13.95 -1.77
C TYR A 207 -12.86 13.50 -2.93
N THR A 208 -11.57 13.33 -2.65
CA THR A 208 -10.59 12.88 -3.64
C THR A 208 -10.60 11.36 -3.78
N LYS A 209 -10.26 10.86 -4.97
CA LYS A 209 -10.20 9.42 -5.26
C LYS A 209 -9.09 8.70 -4.48
N SER A 210 -7.98 9.40 -4.19
CA SER A 210 -6.85 8.87 -3.44
C SER A 210 -6.48 9.76 -2.26
N GLY A 211 -5.83 9.18 -1.23
CA GLY A 211 -5.43 9.89 -0.02
C GLY A 211 -4.58 11.12 -0.27
N ALA A 212 -3.63 11.04 -1.19
CA ALA A 212 -2.71 12.14 -1.52
C ALA A 212 -3.36 13.30 -2.30
N GLY A 213 -4.54 13.10 -2.91
CA GLY A 213 -5.10 14.00 -3.92
C GLY A 213 -5.38 15.42 -3.44
N GLY A 214 -5.66 15.60 -2.15
CA GLY A 214 -6.02 16.90 -1.57
C GLY A 214 -4.86 17.73 -1.02
N ALA A 215 -3.65 17.18 -0.93
CA ALA A 215 -2.53 17.86 -0.27
C ALA A 215 -2.06 19.12 -1.03
N LEU A 216 -1.93 19.05 -2.34
CA LEU A 216 -1.50 20.18 -3.16
C LEU A 216 -2.50 21.36 -3.19
N PRO A 217 -3.84 21.17 -3.31
CA PRO A 217 -4.80 22.25 -3.10
C PRO A 217 -4.66 22.97 -1.76
N ILE A 218 -4.39 22.27 -0.67
CA ILE A 218 -4.14 22.88 0.65
C ILE A 218 -2.83 23.66 0.62
N ALA A 219 -1.76 23.10 0.05
CA ALA A 219 -0.47 23.77 -0.05
C ALA A 219 -0.56 25.11 -0.81
N ASN A 220 -1.36 25.16 -1.87
CA ASN A 220 -1.57 26.36 -2.68
C ASN A 220 -2.64 27.31 -2.12
N GLY A 221 -3.22 27.05 -0.94
CA GLY A 221 -4.26 27.89 -0.34
C GLY A 221 -5.63 27.81 -1.05
N GLN A 222 -5.85 26.81 -1.91
CA GLN A 222 -7.14 26.55 -2.57
C GLN A 222 -8.11 25.79 -1.64
N ALA A 223 -7.57 25.17 -0.62
CA ALA A 223 -8.28 24.51 0.48
C ALA A 223 -7.61 24.86 1.81
N SER A 224 -8.29 24.63 2.92
CA SER A 224 -7.82 25.02 4.25
C SER A 224 -7.08 23.90 4.97
N SER A 225 -7.66 22.72 5.00
CA SER A 225 -7.14 21.57 5.76
C SER A 225 -7.61 20.26 5.19
N GLY A 226 -7.06 19.14 5.71
CA GLY A 226 -7.50 17.80 5.34
C GLY A 226 -6.86 16.71 6.19
N ILE A 227 -7.27 15.48 5.93
CA ILE A 227 -6.83 14.30 6.67
C ILE A 227 -6.04 13.41 5.71
N PHE A 228 -4.79 13.10 6.06
CA PHE A 228 -3.84 12.42 5.21
C PHE A 228 -3.08 11.35 5.98
N TYR A 229 -2.47 10.43 5.26
CA TYR A 229 -1.32 9.72 5.82
C TYR A 229 -0.12 10.67 5.94
N LEU A 230 0.67 10.49 6.99
CA LEU A 230 1.83 11.34 7.27
C LEU A 230 2.81 11.38 6.07
N VAL A 231 2.97 10.29 5.34
CA VAL A 231 3.82 10.22 4.15
C VAL A 231 3.43 11.25 3.09
N ASP A 232 2.12 11.41 2.83
CA ASP A 232 1.62 12.34 1.83
C ASP A 232 1.72 13.80 2.32
N ALA A 233 1.42 14.03 3.61
CA ALA A 233 1.52 15.34 4.24
C ALA A 233 2.96 15.82 4.36
N LEU A 234 3.87 14.97 4.81
CA LEU A 234 5.27 15.32 5.03
C LEU A 234 6.01 15.58 3.72
N ASP A 235 5.69 14.83 2.66
CA ASP A 235 6.26 15.07 1.32
C ASP A 235 6.02 16.51 0.84
N ILE A 236 4.83 17.05 1.05
CA ILE A 236 4.48 18.43 0.68
C ILE A 236 5.10 19.45 1.65
N VAL A 237 5.14 19.15 2.95
CA VAL A 237 5.77 20.04 3.97
C VAL A 237 7.26 20.20 3.67
N LEU A 238 7.96 19.14 3.32
CA LEU A 238 9.40 19.17 2.99
C LEU A 238 9.71 19.98 1.71
N GLN A 239 8.71 20.26 0.88
CA GLN A 239 8.85 21.15 -0.27
C GLN A 239 8.78 22.64 0.10
N GLY A 240 8.53 22.98 1.38
CA GLY A 240 8.58 24.35 1.90
C GLY A 240 7.28 25.15 1.74
N TYR A 241 6.14 24.50 1.47
CA TYR A 241 4.84 25.16 1.47
C TYR A 241 4.42 25.63 2.88
N PRO A 242 3.54 26.64 2.99
CA PRO A 242 3.08 27.18 4.28
C PRO A 242 2.07 26.21 4.94
N LEU A 243 2.57 25.12 5.48
CA LEU A 243 1.78 24.01 6.01
C LEU A 243 2.21 23.64 7.42
N VAL A 244 1.28 23.11 8.20
CA VAL A 244 1.54 22.49 9.48
C VAL A 244 0.86 21.12 9.55
N ILE A 245 1.58 20.15 10.14
CA ILE A 245 1.05 18.84 10.50
C ILE A 245 0.65 18.88 11.96
N SER A 246 -0.53 18.34 12.29
CA SER A 246 -1.02 18.20 13.65
C SER A 246 -1.80 16.89 13.81
N TYR A 247 -2.14 16.55 15.06
CA TYR A 247 -2.81 15.29 15.38
C TYR A 247 -3.97 15.54 16.34
N PRO A 248 -5.09 14.82 16.18
CA PRO A 248 -6.19 14.91 17.16
C PRO A 248 -5.75 14.25 18.49
N LYS A 249 -6.06 14.89 19.60
CA LYS A 249 -5.80 14.38 20.96
C LYS A 249 -6.55 13.09 21.28
N GLU A 250 -7.64 12.82 20.57
CA GLU A 250 -8.41 11.57 20.67
C GLU A 250 -7.65 10.38 20.07
N GLY A 251 -6.56 10.66 19.36
CA GLY A 251 -5.66 9.71 18.75
C GLY A 251 -5.92 9.43 17.29
N VAL A 252 -4.90 8.83 16.65
CA VAL A 252 -4.93 8.34 15.27
C VAL A 252 -4.47 6.90 15.22
N THR A 253 -4.92 6.18 14.22
CA THR A 253 -4.38 4.87 13.85
C THR A 253 -3.31 5.03 12.78
N TYR A 254 -2.62 3.94 12.46
CA TYR A 254 -1.65 3.87 11.38
C TYR A 254 -1.95 2.68 10.47
N GLY A 255 -1.69 2.86 9.18
CA GLY A 255 -1.65 1.76 8.23
C GLY A 255 -0.29 1.05 8.30
N VAL A 256 -0.30 -0.27 8.13
CA VAL A 256 0.90 -1.03 7.78
C VAL A 256 0.89 -1.18 6.27
N GLU A 257 1.81 -0.51 5.59
CA GLU A 257 1.99 -0.67 4.14
C GLU A 257 2.47 -2.09 3.85
N GLY A 258 1.72 -2.82 3.05
CA GLY A 258 2.00 -4.22 2.75
C GLY A 258 2.73 -4.42 1.42
N SER A 259 3.24 -5.62 1.24
CA SER A 259 3.65 -6.18 -0.04
C SER A 259 3.25 -7.65 -0.10
N GLY A 260 2.74 -8.12 -1.23
CA GLY A 260 2.26 -9.49 -1.36
C GLY A 260 2.28 -10.00 -2.80
N ILE A 261 2.45 -11.31 -2.95
CA ILE A 261 2.48 -12.00 -4.24
C ILE A 261 1.05 -12.34 -4.66
N VAL A 262 0.69 -12.05 -5.91
CA VAL A 262 -0.62 -12.42 -6.46
C VAL A 262 -0.63 -13.91 -6.78
N ASN A 263 -1.67 -14.60 -6.33
CA ASN A 263 -1.84 -16.03 -6.56
C ASN A 263 -1.99 -16.33 -8.06
N GLY A 264 -1.23 -17.30 -8.58
CA GLY A 264 -1.24 -17.64 -10.00
C GLY A 264 -0.52 -16.64 -10.92
N CYS A 265 0.31 -15.74 -10.37
CA CYS A 265 1.10 -14.78 -11.13
C CYS A 265 2.06 -15.44 -12.14
N LYS A 266 2.51 -14.66 -13.12
CA LYS A 266 3.35 -15.15 -14.25
C LYS A 266 4.82 -15.29 -13.90
N HIS A 267 5.33 -14.47 -12.96
CA HIS A 267 6.75 -14.41 -12.59
C HIS A 267 6.95 -14.66 -11.08
N PRO A 268 6.63 -15.87 -10.57
CA PRO A 268 6.65 -16.13 -9.12
C PRO A 268 8.04 -16.04 -8.48
N GLU A 269 9.12 -16.36 -9.19
CA GLU A 269 10.47 -16.27 -8.63
C GLU A 269 10.95 -14.81 -8.56
N ALA A 270 10.61 -13.98 -9.55
CA ALA A 270 10.86 -12.54 -9.51
C ALA A 270 10.03 -11.87 -8.41
N ALA A 271 8.78 -12.29 -8.21
CA ALA A 271 7.91 -11.83 -7.13
C ALA A 271 8.51 -12.15 -5.75
N LYS A 272 9.00 -13.37 -5.55
CA LYS A 272 9.71 -13.78 -4.31
C LYS A 272 10.97 -12.94 -4.08
N ALA A 273 11.73 -12.67 -5.16
CA ALA A 273 12.93 -11.82 -5.06
C ALA A 273 12.57 -10.40 -4.60
N LEU A 274 11.45 -9.82 -5.05
CA LEU A 274 10.97 -8.54 -4.56
C LEU A 274 10.59 -8.59 -3.08
N MET A 275 9.89 -9.65 -2.61
CA MET A 275 9.52 -9.80 -1.19
C MET A 275 10.77 -9.97 -0.31
N ASP A 276 11.75 -10.76 -0.76
CA ASP A 276 13.03 -10.94 -0.06
C ASP A 276 13.78 -9.62 0.08
N TRP A 277 13.89 -8.87 -1.03
CA TRP A 277 14.56 -7.56 -1.03
C TRP A 277 13.82 -6.54 -0.13
N ALA A 278 12.48 -6.53 -0.18
CA ALA A 278 11.66 -5.65 0.63
C ALA A 278 11.76 -5.92 2.14
N SER A 279 11.94 -7.19 2.54
CA SER A 279 12.12 -7.57 3.94
C SER A 279 13.54 -7.33 4.46
N SER A 280 14.52 -7.10 3.57
CA SER A 280 15.91 -6.80 3.92
C SER A 280 16.10 -5.36 4.42
N LYS A 281 17.31 -5.02 4.87
CA LYS A 281 17.64 -3.63 5.24
C LYS A 281 17.62 -2.66 4.06
N ALA A 282 17.80 -3.16 2.83
CA ALA A 282 17.96 -2.34 1.64
C ALA A 282 16.80 -1.36 1.43
N LEU A 283 15.55 -1.81 1.62
CA LEU A 283 14.38 -0.95 1.49
C LEU A 283 14.35 0.13 2.58
N GLY A 284 14.54 -0.22 3.84
CA GLY A 284 14.51 0.74 4.95
C GLY A 284 15.63 1.80 4.85
N GLU A 285 16.83 1.38 4.50
CA GLU A 285 17.97 2.27 4.28
C GLU A 285 17.73 3.20 3.07
N LEU A 286 17.17 2.67 1.97
CA LEU A 286 16.76 3.46 0.81
C LEU A 286 15.75 4.54 1.18
N MET A 287 14.71 4.16 1.95
CA MET A 287 13.66 5.09 2.39
C MET A 287 14.27 6.25 3.18
N MET A 288 15.13 5.96 4.15
CA MET A 288 15.75 7.00 4.98
C MET A 288 16.73 7.87 4.20
N ALA A 289 17.51 7.29 3.29
CA ALA A 289 18.49 8.03 2.48
C ALA A 289 17.83 8.99 1.47
N ASN A 290 16.60 8.69 1.02
CA ASN A 290 15.91 9.47 -0.01
C ASN A 290 14.70 10.25 0.51
N ASN A 291 14.53 10.36 1.84
CA ASN A 291 13.36 11.00 2.46
C ASN A 291 12.02 10.43 1.93
N ILE A 292 11.97 9.12 1.72
CA ILE A 292 10.71 8.41 1.48
C ILE A 292 10.02 8.28 2.84
N CYS A 293 9.01 9.11 3.07
CA CYS A 293 8.44 9.42 4.39
C CYS A 293 7.61 8.29 5.01
N TYR A 294 8.06 7.04 4.93
CA TYR A 294 7.52 5.89 5.64
C TYR A 294 8.32 5.60 6.89
N VAL A 295 7.66 5.21 7.97
CA VAL A 295 8.38 4.67 9.13
C VAL A 295 8.76 3.22 8.82
N PRO A 296 10.03 2.84 8.88
CA PRO A 296 10.45 1.46 8.59
C PRO A 296 9.79 0.45 9.52
N THR A 297 9.36 -0.70 8.98
CA THR A 297 8.84 -1.81 9.80
C THR A 297 9.94 -2.57 10.54
N ARG A 298 11.18 -2.49 10.06
CA ARG A 298 12.35 -3.10 10.70
C ARG A 298 12.87 -2.19 11.84
N PRO A 299 12.93 -2.69 13.08
CA PRO A 299 13.36 -1.89 14.24
C PRO A 299 14.87 -1.59 14.24
N ASP A 300 15.67 -2.27 13.40
CA ASP A 300 17.11 -2.07 13.26
C ASP A 300 17.47 -1.03 12.18
N ILE A 301 16.49 -0.32 11.63
CA ILE A 301 16.67 0.84 10.74
C ILE A 301 16.44 2.11 11.56
N ALA A 302 17.47 2.97 11.61
CA ALA A 302 17.36 4.24 12.32
C ALA A 302 16.49 5.24 11.56
N VAL A 303 15.49 5.80 12.22
CA VAL A 303 14.65 6.87 11.66
C VAL A 303 15.43 8.17 11.66
N THR A 304 15.54 8.82 10.50
CA THR A 304 16.35 10.04 10.32
C THR A 304 15.54 11.34 10.38
N LEU A 305 14.23 11.27 10.14
CA LEU A 305 13.32 12.42 10.18
C LEU A 305 12.55 12.42 11.51
N ASP A 306 12.67 13.50 12.28
CA ASP A 306 11.97 13.65 13.58
C ASP A 306 10.45 13.51 13.48
N ALA A 307 9.87 13.92 12.36
CA ALA A 307 8.44 13.78 12.09
C ALA A 307 7.97 12.32 11.95
N LEU A 308 8.88 11.38 11.73
CA LEU A 308 8.59 9.93 11.66
C LEU A 308 8.76 9.22 13.01
N ASP A 309 9.05 9.96 14.09
CA ASP A 309 9.13 9.40 15.44
C ASP A 309 7.72 9.07 15.96
N MET A 310 7.36 7.80 15.88
CA MET A 310 6.04 7.30 16.30
C MET A 310 5.72 7.58 17.78
N SER A 311 6.72 7.78 18.63
CA SER A 311 6.51 8.10 20.06
C SER A 311 5.91 9.50 20.29
N LYS A 312 5.98 10.37 19.28
CA LYS A 312 5.42 11.73 19.31
C LYS A 312 3.99 11.82 18.77
N ILE A 313 3.47 10.72 18.23
CA ILE A 313 2.14 10.65 17.62
C ILE A 313 1.16 10.02 18.62
N PRO A 314 -0.02 10.58 18.85
CA PRO A 314 -1.02 9.99 19.74
C PRO A 314 -1.69 8.78 19.08
N LEU A 315 -1.00 7.64 19.10
CA LEU A 315 -1.43 6.43 18.42
C LEU A 315 -2.49 5.65 19.20
N ILE A 316 -3.46 5.12 18.46
CA ILE A 316 -4.40 4.10 18.92
C ILE A 316 -4.01 2.78 18.26
N GLU A 317 -3.74 1.78 19.08
CA GLU A 317 -3.43 0.43 18.60
C GLU A 317 -4.68 -0.24 18.00
N SER A 318 -4.49 -0.90 16.87
CA SER A 318 -5.54 -1.64 16.19
C SER A 318 -4.94 -2.80 15.39
N SER A 319 -5.62 -3.95 15.37
CA SER A 319 -5.16 -5.08 14.58
C SER A 319 -5.62 -4.97 13.12
N SER A 320 -4.80 -5.44 12.18
CA SER A 320 -5.18 -5.57 10.76
C SER A 320 -6.42 -6.43 10.59
N ALA A 321 -6.55 -7.51 11.36
CA ALA A 321 -7.72 -8.39 11.32
C ALA A 321 -9.01 -7.62 11.63
N TRP A 322 -9.03 -6.83 12.73
CA TRP A 322 -10.19 -6.01 13.07
C TRP A 322 -10.53 -4.99 11.97
N LYS A 323 -9.52 -4.33 11.39
CA LYS A 323 -9.71 -3.40 10.26
C LYS A 323 -10.31 -4.12 9.05
N GLY A 324 -9.74 -5.25 8.66
CA GLY A 324 -10.23 -6.05 7.53
C GLY A 324 -11.65 -6.60 7.72
N GLU A 325 -12.04 -6.95 8.96
CA GLU A 325 -13.40 -7.38 9.29
C GLU A 325 -14.42 -6.25 9.19
N ASN A 326 -14.03 -5.03 9.57
CA ASN A 326 -14.95 -3.89 9.63
C ASN A 326 -14.95 -3.01 8.39
N ARG A 327 -13.99 -3.18 7.46
CA ARG A 327 -13.82 -2.32 6.29
C ARG A 327 -15.11 -2.11 5.50
N ALA A 328 -15.71 -3.20 5.03
CA ALA A 328 -16.92 -3.13 4.19
C ALA A 328 -18.08 -2.45 4.92
N ARG A 329 -18.31 -2.83 6.17
CA ARG A 329 -19.39 -2.30 7.00
C ARG A 329 -19.23 -0.79 7.25
N PHE A 330 -18.03 -0.32 7.57
CA PHE A 330 -17.81 1.11 7.82
C PHE A 330 -17.87 1.94 6.55
N VAL A 331 -17.40 1.41 5.42
CA VAL A 331 -17.54 2.09 4.12
C VAL A 331 -19.00 2.23 3.74
N GLU A 332 -19.79 1.17 3.85
CA GLU A 332 -21.24 1.20 3.58
C GLU A 332 -21.97 2.17 4.52
N LYS A 333 -21.66 2.13 5.83
CA LYS A 333 -22.26 3.06 6.81
C LYS A 333 -21.90 4.50 6.48
N TRP A 334 -20.65 4.78 6.12
CA TRP A 334 -20.23 6.13 5.73
C TRP A 334 -20.96 6.60 4.46
N GLU A 335 -21.10 5.75 3.45
CA GLU A 335 -21.85 6.09 2.24
C GLU A 335 -23.32 6.43 2.56
N ASN A 336 -23.98 5.60 3.37
CA ASN A 336 -25.39 5.76 3.69
C ASN A 336 -25.66 6.93 4.63
N GLU A 337 -24.85 7.14 5.67
CA GLU A 337 -25.16 8.10 6.74
C GLU A 337 -24.48 9.47 6.52
N VAL A 338 -23.31 9.51 5.84
CA VAL A 338 -22.53 10.72 5.67
C VAL A 338 -22.73 11.34 4.29
N ILE A 339 -22.67 10.52 3.22
CA ILE A 339 -22.73 11.01 1.84
C ILE A 339 -24.17 11.11 1.30
N SER A 340 -24.97 10.04 1.44
CA SER A 340 -26.29 9.93 0.78
C SER A 340 -27.37 10.81 1.43
N ASN A 341 -27.12 11.37 2.60
CA ASN A 341 -28.08 12.20 3.33
C ASN A 341 -27.87 13.72 3.13
N ASN A 342 -27.17 14.14 2.06
CA ASN A 342 -26.99 15.55 1.68
C ASN A 342 -27.82 15.93 0.47
#